data_971133f89557c46da65a0e21bc4a0d2d
#
_entry.id   971133f89557c46da65a0e21bc4a0d2d
#
_cell.length_a   1.000
_cell.length_b   1.000
_cell.length_c   1.000
_cell.angle_alpha   90.00
_cell.angle_beta   90.00
_cell.angle_gamma   90.00
#
_symmetry.space_group_name_H-M   'P 1'
#
loop_
_entity.id
_entity.type
_entity.pdbx_description
1 polymer ?
#
loop_
_entity_poly.entity_id
_entity_poly.type
_entity_poly.pdbx_seq_one_letter_code
_entity_poly.pdbx_strand_id
1 'polypeptide(L)'
;MKRLIAGFLSVCVAVSLLMTGCSSGGTDNTAQTDGPVTITIWHDKEDEVAQALQTELDTLAPDIVVKLEKKDGLTDSLKMVGNDPNSAPDMYFFAHDKIGVYAEMGILAPITDFVDKSTLDQYIPMTIEAATYKGEVYQLPIYFETLLYMYNRRYMSDDEVPSTTEELYKYMQENTKGGHYGFVEQHSTAYYAAGWLHAFGGYILNENGEPGLDDENTIKALEYHKKFVELMPTEGEYSTVNTLFREGKAHSTIGALHRCLL
;
A
#
# COMPACT_ATOMS: atom_id res chain seq x y z
N MET A 1 46.85 5.20 -54.03
CA MET A 1 46.23 4.25 -55.00
C MET A 1 44.75 4.62 -55.10
N LYS A 2 44.45 5.25 -56.19
CA LYS A 2 43.16 5.74 -56.62
C LYS A 2 42.30 4.57 -57.13
N ARG A 3 40.98 4.75 -57.09
CA ARG A 3 39.91 3.96 -57.73
C ARG A 3 39.31 2.86 -56.86
N LEU A 4 38.09 3.22 -56.35
CA LEU A 4 36.83 2.48 -56.43
C LEU A 4 35.77 3.17 -55.53
N ILE A 5 35.34 4.37 -55.96
CA ILE A 5 34.10 5.03 -55.49
C ILE A 5 33.37 5.45 -56.76
N ALA A 6 32.54 4.60 -57.29
CA ALA A 6 31.51 4.93 -58.26
C ALA A 6 30.64 3.69 -58.46
N GLY A 7 29.48 3.62 -57.86
CA GLY A 7 28.54 2.55 -58.17
C GLY A 7 27.49 2.24 -57.12
N PHE A 8 26.96 3.24 -56.39
CA PHE A 8 25.79 2.98 -55.53
C PHE A 8 24.91 4.24 -55.40
N LEU A 9 24.59 4.84 -56.52
CA LEU A 9 23.69 5.99 -56.53
C LEU A 9 22.79 5.91 -57.77
N SER A 10 21.95 4.91 -57.90
CA SER A 10 20.94 4.87 -58.97
C SER A 10 19.90 3.75 -58.78
N VAL A 11 19.26 3.61 -57.65
CA VAL A 11 18.06 2.75 -57.49
C VAL A 11 17.08 3.29 -56.40
N CYS A 12 16.97 4.54 -56.18
CA CYS A 12 15.98 5.13 -55.21
C CYS A 12 15.02 6.15 -55.78
N VAL A 13 14.68 6.09 -57.08
CA VAL A 13 13.68 7.03 -57.69
C VAL A 13 12.72 6.27 -58.61
N ALA A 14 12.02 5.26 -58.10
CA ALA A 14 10.93 4.65 -58.88
C ALA A 14 9.93 3.85 -58.04
N VAL A 15 9.47 4.35 -56.85
CA VAL A 15 8.27 3.81 -56.17
C VAL A 15 7.56 4.95 -55.39
N SER A 16 7.23 6.01 -56.01
CA SER A 16 6.41 7.06 -55.40
C SER A 16 5.41 7.65 -56.39
N LEU A 17 4.49 6.80 -56.83
CA LEU A 17 3.30 7.25 -57.59
C LEU A 17 2.32 6.08 -57.69
N LEU A 18 1.52 5.87 -56.66
CA LEU A 18 0.20 5.18 -56.72
C LEU A 18 -0.37 5.02 -55.28
N MET A 19 -0.89 6.10 -54.71
CA MET A 19 -1.94 6.04 -53.67
C MET A 19 -2.63 7.42 -53.58
N THR A 20 -3.37 7.79 -54.61
CA THR A 20 -4.48 8.72 -54.45
C THR A 20 -5.76 7.89 -54.36
N GLY A 21 -6.28 7.75 -53.17
CA GLY A 21 -7.57 7.14 -52.89
C GLY A 21 -8.20 7.88 -51.73
N CYS A 22 -8.93 8.97 -52.00
CA CYS A 22 -9.88 9.57 -51.07
C CYS A 22 -11.01 8.56 -50.83
N SER A 23 -11.24 8.19 -49.60
CA SER A 23 -12.54 7.69 -49.10
C SER A 23 -12.78 8.28 -47.74
N SER A 24 -13.67 9.25 -47.71
CA SER A 24 -14.36 9.74 -46.53
C SER A 24 -15.29 8.63 -46.02
N GLY A 25 -15.00 8.09 -44.90
CA GLY A 25 -15.87 7.18 -44.19
C GLY A 25 -15.38 7.09 -42.73
N GLY A 26 -16.03 7.79 -41.83
CA GLY A 26 -15.84 7.60 -40.41
C GLY A 26 -16.22 6.16 -40.09
N THR A 27 -15.26 5.39 -39.68
CA THR A 27 -15.49 4.13 -38.97
C THR A 27 -14.84 4.30 -37.60
N ASP A 28 -15.68 4.39 -36.60
CA ASP A 28 -15.30 4.07 -35.23
C ASP A 28 -14.63 2.69 -35.25
N ASN A 29 -13.31 2.68 -35.23
CA ASN A 29 -12.54 1.47 -34.95
C ASN A 29 -12.60 1.21 -33.45
N THR A 30 -13.75 0.76 -32.95
CA THR A 30 -13.76 -0.13 -31.81
C THR A 30 -13.11 -1.42 -32.30
N ALA A 31 -11.84 -1.62 -31.98
CA ALA A 31 -11.18 -2.89 -32.16
C ALA A 31 -11.95 -3.90 -31.28
N GLN A 32 -12.88 -4.63 -31.90
CA GLN A 32 -13.55 -5.75 -31.27
C GLN A 32 -12.49 -6.83 -31.15
N THR A 33 -11.91 -6.99 -29.98
CA THR A 33 -11.03 -8.14 -29.67
C THR A 33 -11.92 -9.36 -29.60
N ASP A 34 -11.80 -10.27 -30.56
CA ASP A 34 -12.47 -11.57 -30.58
C ASP A 34 -11.86 -12.52 -29.51
N GLY A 35 -12.01 -12.17 -28.22
CA GLY A 35 -11.50 -13.00 -27.12
C GLY A 35 -11.75 -12.35 -25.76
N PRO A 36 -11.58 -13.09 -24.67
CA PRO A 36 -11.75 -12.55 -23.35
C PRO A 36 -10.74 -11.42 -23.08
N VAL A 37 -11.23 -10.36 -22.45
CA VAL A 37 -10.35 -9.25 -21.99
C VAL A 37 -9.51 -9.75 -20.84
N THR A 38 -8.21 -9.55 -20.92
CA THR A 38 -7.28 -9.88 -19.82
C THR A 38 -6.95 -8.62 -19.04
N ILE A 39 -7.12 -8.67 -17.71
CA ILE A 39 -6.76 -7.61 -16.77
C ILE A 39 -5.63 -8.14 -15.88
N THR A 40 -4.51 -7.45 -15.86
CA THR A 40 -3.36 -7.78 -15.01
C THR A 40 -3.36 -6.90 -13.76
N ILE A 41 -3.37 -7.53 -12.58
CA ILE A 41 -3.33 -6.86 -11.29
C ILE A 41 -2.02 -7.22 -10.58
N TRP A 42 -1.20 -6.22 -10.28
CA TRP A 42 -0.02 -6.43 -9.45
C TRP A 42 -0.35 -6.34 -7.96
N HIS A 43 0.26 -7.20 -7.15
CA HIS A 43 0.06 -7.23 -5.70
C HIS A 43 1.35 -7.67 -4.96
N ASP A 44 1.36 -7.44 -3.64
CA ASP A 44 2.42 -7.88 -2.71
C ASP A 44 1.91 -8.88 -1.66
N LYS A 45 0.70 -9.41 -1.84
CA LYS A 45 0.03 -10.25 -0.85
C LYS A 45 0.65 -11.64 -0.75
N GLU A 46 0.49 -12.26 0.44
CA GLU A 46 0.86 -13.65 0.66
C GLU A 46 0.09 -14.58 -0.27
N ASP A 47 0.67 -15.73 -0.57
CA ASP A 47 0.17 -16.63 -1.61
C ASP A 47 -1.24 -17.15 -1.31
N GLU A 48 -1.57 -17.40 -0.03
CA GLU A 48 -2.91 -17.84 0.40
C GLU A 48 -3.97 -16.75 0.15
N VAL A 49 -3.63 -15.49 0.39
CA VAL A 49 -4.52 -14.34 0.14
C VAL A 49 -4.72 -14.16 -1.36
N ALA A 50 -3.63 -14.23 -2.14
CA ALA A 50 -3.67 -14.11 -3.59
C ALA A 50 -4.51 -15.24 -4.22
N GLN A 51 -4.36 -16.48 -3.75
CA GLN A 51 -5.13 -17.62 -4.23
C GLN A 51 -6.64 -17.48 -3.92
N ALA A 52 -6.99 -17.04 -2.70
CA ALA A 52 -8.37 -16.80 -2.34
C ALA A 52 -8.99 -15.70 -3.22
N LEU A 53 -8.27 -14.59 -3.42
CA LEU A 53 -8.71 -13.49 -4.28
C LEU A 53 -8.85 -13.93 -5.74
N GLN A 54 -7.91 -14.70 -6.30
CA GLN A 54 -7.99 -15.22 -7.66
C GLN A 54 -9.23 -16.12 -7.83
N THR A 55 -9.54 -16.96 -6.84
CA THR A 55 -10.73 -17.83 -6.86
C THR A 55 -12.01 -17.04 -6.98
N GLU A 56 -12.14 -15.92 -6.25
CA GLU A 56 -13.29 -15.03 -6.35
C GLU A 56 -13.34 -14.30 -7.69
N LEU A 57 -12.20 -13.78 -8.15
CA LEU A 57 -12.11 -13.07 -9.43
C LEU A 57 -12.47 -13.94 -10.63
N ASP A 58 -12.11 -15.22 -10.62
CA ASP A 58 -12.44 -16.19 -11.68
C ASP A 58 -13.94 -16.44 -11.82
N THR A 59 -14.75 -16.04 -10.82
CA THR A 59 -16.22 -16.18 -10.85
C THR A 59 -16.94 -14.95 -11.40
N LEU A 60 -16.26 -13.79 -11.54
CA LEU A 60 -16.94 -12.51 -11.80
C LEU A 60 -17.54 -12.38 -13.18
N ALA A 61 -16.83 -12.80 -14.24
CA ALA A 61 -17.35 -12.70 -15.59
C ALA A 61 -16.64 -13.68 -16.53
N PRO A 62 -17.36 -14.45 -17.36
CA PRO A 62 -16.75 -15.41 -18.28
C PRO A 62 -15.91 -14.77 -19.38
N ASP A 63 -16.14 -13.48 -19.67
CA ASP A 63 -15.46 -12.74 -20.74
C ASP A 63 -14.27 -11.91 -20.22
N ILE A 64 -13.96 -11.96 -18.92
CA ILE A 64 -12.85 -11.24 -18.30
C ILE A 64 -11.92 -12.27 -17.63
N VAL A 65 -10.66 -12.27 -18.04
CA VAL A 65 -9.61 -13.04 -17.40
C VAL A 65 -8.78 -12.12 -16.51
N VAL A 66 -8.83 -12.31 -15.20
CA VAL A 66 -8.00 -11.55 -14.26
C VAL A 66 -6.75 -12.35 -13.94
N LYS A 67 -5.58 -11.73 -14.07
CA LYS A 67 -4.28 -12.29 -13.69
C LYS A 67 -3.73 -11.53 -12.50
N LEU A 68 -3.59 -12.21 -11.36
CA LEU A 68 -2.84 -11.69 -10.23
C LEU A 68 -1.36 -12.00 -10.40
N GLU A 69 -0.53 -10.98 -10.33
CA GLU A 69 0.93 -11.11 -10.41
C GLU A 69 1.58 -10.54 -9.15
N LYS A 70 2.22 -11.40 -8.37
CA LYS A 70 3.00 -10.99 -7.21
C LYS A 70 4.25 -10.23 -7.65
N LYS A 71 4.51 -9.09 -7.04
CA LYS A 71 5.69 -8.25 -7.31
C LYS A 71 6.42 -7.94 -6.02
N ASP A 72 7.64 -8.44 -5.90
CA ASP A 72 8.58 -7.96 -4.89
C ASP A 72 8.98 -6.53 -5.24
N GLY A 73 8.96 -5.63 -4.23
CA GLY A 73 9.24 -4.21 -4.47
C GLY A 73 8.22 -3.52 -5.40
N LEU A 74 6.94 -3.85 -5.28
CA LEU A 74 5.85 -3.35 -6.12
C LEU A 74 5.89 -1.84 -6.31
N THR A 75 6.16 -1.07 -5.25
CA THR A 75 6.22 0.39 -5.30
C THR A 75 7.29 0.92 -6.24
N ASP A 76 8.47 0.32 -6.25
CA ASP A 76 9.56 0.73 -7.12
C ASP A 76 9.34 0.24 -8.55
N SER A 77 8.78 -0.96 -8.70
CA SER A 77 8.39 -1.48 -10.01
C SER A 77 7.36 -0.58 -10.70
N LEU A 78 6.32 -0.13 -9.98
CA LEU A 78 5.34 0.82 -10.52
C LEU A 78 5.96 2.16 -10.91
N LYS A 79 6.87 2.71 -10.13
CA LYS A 79 7.59 3.95 -10.49
C LYS A 79 8.40 3.81 -11.77
N MET A 80 8.96 2.63 -12.02
CA MET A 80 9.79 2.38 -13.20
C MET A 80 8.97 2.24 -14.48
N VAL A 81 7.84 1.54 -14.43
CA VAL A 81 7.11 1.13 -15.64
C VAL A 81 5.65 1.61 -15.68
N GLY A 82 5.13 2.24 -14.64
CA GLY A 82 3.71 2.58 -14.52
C GLY A 82 3.17 3.48 -15.63
N ASN A 83 4.03 4.20 -16.34
CA ASN A 83 3.67 5.03 -17.50
C ASN A 83 3.94 4.35 -18.85
N ASP A 84 4.41 3.10 -18.84
CA ASP A 84 4.61 2.33 -20.08
C ASP A 84 3.43 1.37 -20.30
N PRO A 85 2.54 1.62 -21.27
CA PRO A 85 1.35 0.80 -21.49
C PRO A 85 1.64 -0.66 -21.89
N ASN A 86 2.90 -0.98 -22.25
CA ASN A 86 3.29 -2.34 -22.59
C ASN A 86 3.84 -3.14 -21.40
N SER A 87 4.21 -2.45 -20.32
CA SER A 87 4.90 -3.05 -19.17
C SER A 87 4.16 -2.83 -17.84
N ALA A 88 3.29 -1.81 -17.77
CA ALA A 88 2.49 -1.52 -16.60
C ALA A 88 1.35 -2.55 -16.43
N PRO A 89 0.91 -2.82 -15.20
CA PRO A 89 -0.34 -3.54 -14.96
C PRO A 89 -1.54 -2.65 -15.28
N ASP A 90 -2.70 -3.24 -15.52
CA ASP A 90 -3.96 -2.50 -15.64
C ASP A 90 -4.42 -1.96 -14.28
N MET A 91 -4.13 -2.70 -13.21
CA MET A 91 -4.47 -2.35 -11.82
C MET A 91 -3.37 -2.81 -10.86
N TYR A 92 -3.37 -2.25 -9.65
CA TYR A 92 -2.54 -2.77 -8.57
C TYR A 92 -3.33 -2.84 -7.25
N PHE A 93 -2.96 -3.78 -6.40
CA PHE A 93 -3.53 -3.97 -5.06
C PHE A 93 -2.46 -3.68 -4.01
N PHE A 94 -2.56 -2.53 -3.36
CA PHE A 94 -1.57 -2.05 -2.39
C PHE A 94 -2.19 -1.06 -1.40
N ALA A 95 -1.43 -0.67 -0.37
CA ALA A 95 -1.82 0.35 0.59
C ALA A 95 -1.96 1.74 -0.06
N HIS A 96 -2.80 2.59 0.52
CA HIS A 96 -3.14 3.92 -0.01
C HIS A 96 -2.02 4.97 0.15
N ASP A 97 -1.00 4.73 0.94
CA ASP A 97 0.04 5.68 1.33
C ASP A 97 0.90 6.22 0.17
N LYS A 98 0.80 5.63 -1.01
CA LYS A 98 1.53 6.06 -2.23
C LYS A 98 0.64 6.75 -3.28
N ILE A 99 -0.67 6.91 -3.03
CA ILE A 99 -1.60 7.52 -4.00
C ILE A 99 -1.08 8.86 -4.51
N GLY A 100 -0.70 9.78 -3.60
CA GLY A 100 -0.22 11.11 -3.97
C GLY A 100 1.01 11.07 -4.89
N VAL A 101 1.96 10.19 -4.61
CA VAL A 101 3.17 10.03 -5.45
C VAL A 101 2.79 9.52 -6.83
N TYR A 102 1.95 8.51 -6.93
CA TYR A 102 1.58 7.91 -8.22
C TYR A 102 0.64 8.79 -9.05
N ALA A 103 -0.25 9.54 -8.40
CA ALA A 103 -1.09 10.54 -9.05
C ALA A 103 -0.23 11.67 -9.66
N GLU A 104 0.74 12.21 -8.90
CA GLU A 104 1.67 13.24 -9.41
C GLU A 104 2.57 12.74 -10.55
N MET A 105 2.92 11.46 -10.55
CA MET A 105 3.67 10.83 -11.63
C MET A 105 2.79 10.50 -12.86
N GLY A 106 1.47 10.68 -12.79
CA GLY A 106 0.53 10.32 -13.85
C GLY A 106 0.38 8.81 -14.07
N ILE A 107 0.77 7.99 -13.08
CA ILE A 107 0.62 6.53 -13.12
C ILE A 107 -0.84 6.11 -12.84
N LEU A 108 -1.54 6.86 -11.99
CA LEU A 108 -2.92 6.58 -11.62
C LEU A 108 -3.88 7.53 -12.36
N ALA A 109 -4.96 6.97 -12.90
CA ALA A 109 -6.13 7.73 -13.34
C ALA A 109 -7.14 7.83 -12.19
N PRO A 110 -7.88 8.94 -12.06
CA PRO A 110 -9.02 9.02 -11.15
C PRO A 110 -10.05 7.95 -11.48
N ILE A 111 -10.53 7.24 -10.44
CA ILE A 111 -11.55 6.18 -10.65
C ILE A 111 -12.96 6.75 -10.83
N THR A 112 -13.17 8.02 -10.52
CA THR A 112 -14.44 8.73 -10.72
C THR A 112 -14.89 8.77 -12.17
N ASP A 113 -13.99 8.52 -13.11
CA ASP A 113 -14.32 8.35 -14.53
C ASP A 113 -15.00 7.00 -14.84
N PHE A 114 -14.87 6.02 -13.93
CA PHE A 114 -15.33 4.64 -14.09
C PHE A 114 -16.38 4.23 -13.05
N VAL A 115 -16.44 4.92 -11.92
CA VAL A 115 -17.26 4.58 -10.76
C VAL A 115 -18.08 5.78 -10.35
N ASP A 116 -19.39 5.65 -10.33
CA ASP A 116 -20.28 6.73 -9.95
C ASP A 116 -20.29 6.99 -8.42
N LYS A 117 -20.76 8.18 -8.03
CA LYS A 117 -20.83 8.59 -6.64
C LYS A 117 -21.68 7.64 -5.79
N SER A 118 -22.74 7.07 -6.32
CA SER A 118 -23.64 6.16 -5.57
C SER A 118 -22.94 4.86 -5.16
N THR A 119 -21.95 4.43 -5.94
CA THR A 119 -21.10 3.30 -5.58
C THR A 119 -20.11 3.71 -4.47
N LEU A 120 -19.47 4.89 -4.58
CA LEU A 120 -18.55 5.38 -3.55
C LEU A 120 -19.25 5.61 -2.20
N ASP A 121 -20.51 6.06 -2.21
CA ASP A 121 -21.32 6.30 -0.99
C ASP A 121 -21.64 5.00 -0.22
N GLN A 122 -21.38 3.81 -0.78
CA GLN A 122 -21.56 2.53 -0.09
C GLN A 122 -20.34 2.16 0.78
N TYR A 123 -19.21 2.81 0.59
CA TYR A 123 -18.00 2.58 1.38
C TYR A 123 -18.02 3.36 2.71
N ILE A 124 -17.22 2.93 3.64
CA ILE A 124 -16.97 3.68 4.88
C ILE A 124 -16.30 5.01 4.50
N PRO A 125 -16.87 6.18 4.89
CA PRO A 125 -16.40 7.49 4.42
C PRO A 125 -14.89 7.71 4.60
N MET A 126 -14.33 7.31 5.75
CA MET A 126 -12.89 7.42 6.05
C MET A 126 -12.02 6.66 5.02
N THR A 127 -12.50 5.54 4.47
CA THR A 127 -11.72 4.77 3.50
C THR A 127 -11.70 5.44 2.12
N ILE A 128 -12.76 6.16 1.77
CA ILE A 128 -12.78 6.99 0.54
C ILE A 128 -11.92 8.24 0.73
N GLU A 129 -11.96 8.86 1.93
CA GLU A 129 -11.06 9.98 2.25
C GLU A 129 -9.59 9.55 2.11
N ALA A 130 -9.20 8.39 2.66
CA ALA A 130 -7.87 7.83 2.53
C ALA A 130 -7.48 7.50 1.07
N ALA A 131 -8.45 7.20 0.20
CA ALA A 131 -8.28 6.94 -1.23
C ALA A 131 -8.30 8.22 -2.10
N THR A 132 -8.48 9.40 -1.48
CA THR A 132 -8.61 10.69 -2.16
C THR A 132 -7.32 11.49 -2.11
N TYR A 133 -6.92 12.05 -3.24
CA TYR A 133 -5.80 12.97 -3.35
C TYR A 133 -6.20 14.19 -4.19
N LYS A 134 -5.99 15.40 -3.68
CA LYS A 134 -6.36 16.67 -4.33
C LYS A 134 -7.81 16.71 -4.84
N GLY A 135 -8.73 16.08 -4.10
CA GLY A 135 -10.15 16.07 -4.40
C GLY A 135 -10.61 14.97 -5.37
N GLU A 136 -9.69 14.17 -5.91
CA GLU A 136 -9.99 13.05 -6.79
C GLU A 136 -9.76 11.70 -6.09
N VAL A 137 -10.64 10.72 -6.32
CA VAL A 137 -10.50 9.37 -5.78
C VAL A 137 -9.71 8.51 -6.74
N TYR A 138 -8.67 7.84 -6.26
CA TYR A 138 -7.75 7.04 -7.09
C TYR A 138 -7.79 5.55 -6.81
N GLN A 139 -8.39 5.11 -5.71
CA GLN A 139 -8.48 3.70 -5.34
C GLN A 139 -9.86 3.34 -4.80
N LEU A 140 -10.27 2.07 -4.98
CA LEU A 140 -11.41 1.49 -4.27
C LEU A 140 -10.89 0.70 -3.06
N PRO A 141 -11.36 0.99 -1.85
CA PRO A 141 -10.96 0.25 -0.65
C PRO A 141 -11.49 -1.18 -0.71
N ILE A 142 -10.63 -2.19 -0.53
CA ILE A 142 -11.03 -3.59 -0.38
C ILE A 142 -11.21 -3.93 1.10
N TYR A 143 -10.29 -3.46 1.94
CA TYR A 143 -10.36 -3.56 3.41
C TYR A 143 -9.56 -2.41 4.03
N PHE A 144 -9.73 -2.23 5.32
CA PHE A 144 -8.88 -1.34 6.11
C PHE A 144 -8.33 -2.07 7.32
N GLU A 145 -7.19 -1.64 7.77
CA GLU A 145 -6.55 -2.12 9.00
C GLU A 145 -6.30 -0.94 9.94
N THR A 146 -6.27 -1.26 11.22
CA THR A 146 -5.86 -0.35 12.28
C THR A 146 -4.94 -1.07 13.25
N LEU A 147 -4.19 -0.31 14.03
CA LEU A 147 -3.40 -0.86 15.13
C LEU A 147 -4.32 -1.21 16.29
N LEU A 148 -4.14 -2.40 16.82
CA LEU A 148 -4.87 -2.92 17.97
C LEU A 148 -3.89 -3.24 19.10
N TYR A 149 -4.31 -2.98 20.35
CA TYR A 149 -3.64 -3.54 21.50
C TYR A 149 -4.06 -5.01 21.63
N MET A 150 -3.07 -5.90 21.54
CA MET A 150 -3.25 -7.35 21.63
C MET A 150 -2.52 -7.88 22.87
N TYR A 151 -3.14 -8.81 23.59
CA TYR A 151 -2.54 -9.42 24.76
C TYR A 151 -2.71 -10.95 24.77
N ASN A 152 -1.79 -11.61 25.41
CA ASN A 152 -1.79 -13.06 25.53
C ASN A 152 -2.49 -13.45 26.83
N ARG A 153 -3.64 -14.11 26.72
CA ARG A 153 -4.46 -14.57 27.87
C ARG A 153 -3.77 -15.54 28.79
N ARG A 154 -2.58 -16.06 28.44
CA ARG A 154 -1.74 -16.83 29.34
C ARG A 154 -1.15 -15.98 30.48
N TYR A 155 -0.92 -14.70 30.22
CA TYR A 155 -0.21 -13.79 31.12
C TYR A 155 -1.09 -12.69 31.70
N MET A 156 -2.22 -12.40 31.05
CA MET A 156 -3.10 -11.29 31.41
C MET A 156 -4.55 -11.71 31.15
N SER A 157 -5.38 -11.69 32.18
CA SER A 157 -6.84 -11.84 32.03
C SER A 157 -7.49 -10.57 31.52
N ASP A 158 -8.73 -10.65 31.08
CA ASP A 158 -9.45 -9.52 30.46
C ASP A 158 -9.61 -8.32 31.41
N ASP A 159 -9.69 -8.57 32.71
CA ASP A 159 -9.78 -7.58 33.78
C ASP A 159 -8.43 -6.99 34.24
N GLU A 160 -7.33 -7.59 33.82
CA GLU A 160 -5.96 -7.11 34.05
C GLU A 160 -5.43 -6.26 32.90
N VAL A 161 -6.17 -6.14 31.80
CA VAL A 161 -5.75 -5.34 30.63
C VAL A 161 -5.63 -3.87 31.04
N PRO A 162 -4.45 -3.25 30.89
CA PRO A 162 -4.27 -1.85 31.23
C PRO A 162 -5.22 -0.94 30.45
N SER A 163 -5.94 -0.08 31.13
CA SER A 163 -6.87 0.89 30.55
C SER A 163 -6.24 2.27 30.32
N THR A 164 -5.06 2.48 30.94
CA THR A 164 -4.28 3.72 30.80
C THR A 164 -2.82 3.39 30.49
N THR A 165 -2.11 4.36 29.97
CA THR A 165 -0.67 4.23 29.69
C THR A 165 0.14 4.14 31.00
N GLU A 166 -0.32 4.75 32.11
CA GLU A 166 0.30 4.60 33.43
C GLU A 166 0.20 3.17 33.94
N GLU A 167 -0.98 2.54 33.82
CA GLU A 167 -1.17 1.13 34.18
C GLU A 167 -0.32 0.22 33.32
N LEU A 168 -0.25 0.49 32.00
CA LEU A 168 0.62 -0.23 31.08
C LEU A 168 2.10 -0.12 31.50
N TYR A 169 2.57 1.08 31.80
CA TYR A 169 3.96 1.28 32.22
C TYR A 169 4.29 0.53 33.51
N LYS A 170 3.37 0.58 34.50
CA LYS A 170 3.51 -0.21 35.74
C LYS A 170 3.56 -1.71 35.45
N TYR A 171 2.66 -2.21 34.62
CA TYR A 171 2.65 -3.61 34.20
C TYR A 171 3.97 -4.02 33.54
N MET A 172 4.52 -3.16 32.66
CA MET A 172 5.82 -3.39 32.03
C MET A 172 6.95 -3.48 33.05
N GLN A 173 7.00 -2.55 34.03
CA GLN A 173 8.03 -2.55 35.07
C GLN A 173 8.02 -3.84 35.91
N GLU A 174 6.85 -4.39 36.20
CA GLU A 174 6.69 -5.59 37.00
C GLU A 174 7.01 -6.86 36.20
N ASN A 175 6.73 -6.88 34.89
CA ASN A 175 6.73 -8.08 34.07
C ASN A 175 7.86 -8.14 33.03
N THR A 176 8.66 -7.08 32.84
CA THR A 176 9.82 -7.11 31.95
C THR A 176 11.05 -7.63 32.70
N LYS A 177 11.29 -8.95 32.62
CA LYS A 177 12.40 -9.63 33.30
C LYS A 177 12.63 -11.03 32.72
N GLY A 178 13.85 -11.52 32.84
CA GLY A 178 14.17 -12.91 32.47
C GLY A 178 13.97 -13.24 31.00
N GLY A 179 14.09 -12.23 30.11
CA GLY A 179 13.86 -12.37 28.67
C GLY A 179 12.38 -12.30 28.26
N HIS A 180 11.49 -11.95 29.20
CA HIS A 180 10.08 -11.62 28.93
C HIS A 180 9.84 -10.12 29.00
N TYR A 181 8.84 -9.66 28.29
CA TYR A 181 8.44 -8.27 28.17
C TYR A 181 6.96 -8.11 28.46
N GLY A 182 6.59 -7.17 29.33
CA GLY A 182 5.18 -6.87 29.62
C GLY A 182 4.45 -6.34 28.37
N PHE A 183 5.17 -5.55 27.56
CA PHE A 183 4.68 -5.00 26.31
C PHE A 183 5.83 -4.79 25.33
N VAL A 184 5.57 -4.98 24.03
CA VAL A 184 6.50 -4.67 22.95
C VAL A 184 5.75 -4.02 21.79
N GLU A 185 6.42 -3.14 21.05
CA GLU A 185 5.90 -2.56 19.81
C GLU A 185 7.03 -2.31 18.82
N GLN A 186 6.69 -2.13 17.55
CA GLN A 186 7.65 -1.77 16.51
C GLN A 186 8.01 -0.27 16.60
N HIS A 187 8.79 0.11 17.58
CA HIS A 187 9.14 1.51 17.85
C HIS A 187 10.17 2.12 16.87
N SER A 188 10.70 1.34 15.92
CA SER A 188 11.57 1.82 14.85
C SER A 188 10.85 2.53 13.70
N THR A 189 9.51 2.55 13.69
CA THR A 189 8.70 3.09 12.60
C THR A 189 7.69 4.13 13.09
N ALA A 190 7.61 5.26 12.41
CA ALA A 190 6.66 6.33 12.72
C ALA A 190 5.19 5.87 12.70
N TYR A 191 4.84 4.89 11.88
CA TYR A 191 3.50 4.33 11.82
C TYR A 191 2.99 3.82 13.18
N TYR A 192 3.84 3.11 13.93
CA TYR A 192 3.48 2.59 15.26
C TYR A 192 3.55 3.67 16.33
N ALA A 193 4.40 4.67 16.17
CA ALA A 193 4.50 5.80 17.08
C ALA A 193 3.37 6.82 16.92
N ALA A 194 2.64 6.80 15.80
CA ALA A 194 1.60 7.79 15.49
C ALA A 194 0.52 7.87 16.59
N GLY A 195 0.11 6.76 17.16
CA GLY A 195 -0.88 6.73 18.26
C GLY A 195 -0.42 7.53 19.48
N TRP A 196 0.86 7.47 19.83
CA TRP A 196 1.44 8.25 20.91
C TRP A 196 1.43 9.74 20.61
N LEU A 197 1.82 10.13 19.37
CA LEU A 197 1.82 11.52 18.95
C LEU A 197 0.43 12.12 19.02
N HIS A 198 -0.56 11.45 18.42
CA HIS A 198 -1.94 11.93 18.37
C HIS A 198 -2.60 12.01 19.76
N ALA A 199 -2.25 11.09 20.68
CA ALA A 199 -2.76 11.12 22.05
C ALA A 199 -2.36 12.40 22.82
N PHE A 200 -1.27 13.05 22.44
CA PHE A 200 -0.80 14.32 23.02
C PHE A 200 -1.24 15.55 22.19
N GLY A 201 -1.97 15.35 21.09
CA GLY A 201 -2.34 16.41 20.14
C GLY A 201 -1.22 16.78 19.17
N GLY A 202 -0.16 15.98 19.11
CA GLY A 202 0.88 16.07 18.07
C GLY A 202 0.43 15.43 16.75
N TYR A 203 1.21 15.62 15.70
CA TYR A 203 0.90 15.10 14.36
C TYR A 203 2.16 14.85 13.54
N ILE A 204 2.06 14.02 12.51
CA ILE A 204 3.14 13.77 11.54
C ILE A 204 3.06 14.78 10.40
N LEU A 205 1.89 14.92 9.79
CA LEU A 205 1.57 15.90 8.76
C LEU A 205 0.23 16.56 9.10
N ASN A 206 0.11 17.86 8.88
CA ASN A 206 -1.18 18.55 8.98
C ASN A 206 -1.95 18.48 7.64
N GLU A 207 -3.14 19.09 7.60
CA GLU A 207 -4.01 19.13 6.41
C GLU A 207 -3.35 19.82 5.19
N ASN A 208 -2.35 20.65 5.41
CA ASN A 208 -1.59 21.32 4.35
C ASN A 208 -0.36 20.51 3.90
N GLY A 209 -0.12 19.33 4.48
CA GLY A 209 1.06 18.51 4.22
C GLY A 209 2.33 19.01 4.90
N GLU A 210 2.23 19.89 5.90
CA GLU A 210 3.38 20.41 6.65
C GLU A 210 3.73 19.43 7.78
N PRO A 211 5.01 19.10 7.98
CA PRO A 211 5.44 18.19 9.04
C PRO A 211 5.32 18.84 10.43
N GLY A 212 4.84 18.07 11.42
CA GLY A 212 4.70 18.48 12.80
C GLY A 212 5.68 17.80 13.77
N LEU A 213 6.83 17.37 13.27
CA LEU A 213 7.81 16.64 14.09
C LEU A 213 8.53 17.52 15.14
N ASP A 214 8.53 18.83 14.95
CA ASP A 214 9.05 19.82 15.86
C ASP A 214 7.94 20.54 16.67
N ASP A 215 6.69 20.13 16.53
CA ASP A 215 5.58 20.60 17.35
C ASP A 215 5.78 20.22 18.83
N GLU A 216 5.45 21.14 19.73
CA GLU A 216 5.66 20.96 21.17
C GLU A 216 4.93 19.71 21.73
N ASN A 217 3.73 19.41 21.25
CA ASN A 217 2.97 18.25 21.67
C ASN A 217 3.58 16.94 21.12
N THR A 218 4.10 16.99 19.89
CA THR A 218 4.86 15.86 19.30
C THR A 218 6.11 15.56 20.13
N ILE A 219 6.88 16.58 20.52
CA ILE A 219 8.06 16.43 21.37
C ILE A 219 7.68 15.81 22.71
N LYS A 220 6.64 16.35 23.39
CA LYS A 220 6.12 15.79 24.66
C LYS A 220 5.71 14.32 24.54
N ALA A 221 5.03 13.98 23.43
CA ALA A 221 4.62 12.61 23.17
C ALA A 221 5.83 11.66 23.04
N LEU A 222 6.86 12.07 22.30
CA LEU A 222 8.07 11.27 22.12
C LEU A 222 8.86 11.11 23.42
N GLU A 223 8.98 12.18 24.21
CA GLU A 223 9.61 12.11 25.53
C GLU A 223 8.83 11.17 26.47
N TYR A 224 7.51 11.21 26.43
CA TYR A 224 6.69 10.31 27.20
C TYR A 224 6.80 8.86 26.74
N HIS A 225 6.77 8.61 25.43
CA HIS A 225 6.88 7.29 24.83
C HIS A 225 8.26 6.66 25.10
N LYS A 226 9.32 7.44 25.13
CA LYS A 226 10.69 6.97 25.38
C LYS A 226 10.82 6.09 26.61
N LYS A 227 10.12 6.41 27.73
CA LYS A 227 10.17 5.61 28.95
C LYS A 227 9.63 4.17 28.77
N PHE A 228 8.70 3.97 27.83
CA PHE A 228 8.19 2.64 27.49
C PHE A 228 9.22 1.89 26.64
N VAL A 229 9.82 2.56 25.66
CA VAL A 229 10.86 2.00 24.81
C VAL A 229 12.06 1.51 25.62
N GLU A 230 12.41 2.18 26.72
CA GLU A 230 13.49 1.74 27.63
C GLU A 230 13.22 0.39 28.32
N LEU A 231 11.95 -0.06 28.35
CA LEU A 231 11.54 -1.36 28.85
C LEU A 231 11.30 -2.41 27.74
N MET A 232 11.56 -2.07 26.48
CA MET A 232 11.41 -2.93 25.32
C MET A 232 12.76 -3.45 24.83
N PRO A 233 12.80 -4.40 23.89
CA PRO A 233 14.04 -4.77 23.21
C PRO A 233 14.63 -3.55 22.48
N THR A 234 15.95 -3.46 22.44
CA THR A 234 16.66 -2.37 21.72
C THR A 234 16.32 -2.37 20.25
N GLU A 235 16.11 -3.54 19.65
CA GLU A 235 15.71 -3.70 18.26
C GLU A 235 14.18 -3.70 18.17
N GLY A 236 13.60 -2.55 17.83
CA GLY A 236 12.15 -2.38 17.66
C GLY A 236 11.66 -2.73 16.25
N GLU A 237 12.24 -3.76 15.61
CA GLU A 237 11.86 -4.19 14.27
C GLU A 237 10.64 -5.13 14.28
N TYR A 238 9.91 -5.15 13.16
CA TYR A 238 8.73 -6.01 12.99
C TYR A 238 9.00 -7.48 13.33
N SER A 239 10.08 -8.04 12.81
CA SER A 239 10.45 -9.43 12.99
C SER A 239 10.71 -9.78 14.46
N THR A 240 11.42 -8.92 15.19
CA THR A 240 11.72 -9.09 16.62
C THR A 240 10.45 -9.05 17.45
N VAL A 241 9.61 -8.02 17.27
CA VAL A 241 8.35 -7.86 18.00
C VAL A 241 7.41 -9.03 17.75
N ASN A 242 7.26 -9.44 16.49
CA ASN A 242 6.40 -10.55 16.10
C ASN A 242 6.88 -11.89 16.70
N THR A 243 8.18 -12.15 16.63
CA THR A 243 8.78 -13.37 17.21
C THR A 243 8.56 -13.42 18.71
N LEU A 244 8.82 -12.35 19.45
CA LEU A 244 8.63 -12.30 20.91
C LEU A 244 7.17 -12.55 21.30
N PHE A 245 6.22 -11.97 20.59
CA PHE A 245 4.80 -12.18 20.89
C PHE A 245 4.35 -13.61 20.55
N ARG A 246 4.74 -14.14 19.39
CA ARG A 246 4.41 -15.53 18.99
C ARG A 246 5.02 -16.58 19.89
N GLU A 247 6.24 -16.37 20.36
CA GLU A 247 6.91 -17.30 21.29
C GLU A 247 6.40 -17.17 22.75
N GLY A 248 5.49 -16.23 23.00
CA GLY A 248 4.98 -15.97 24.35
C GLY A 248 6.01 -15.30 25.26
N LYS A 249 7.01 -14.64 24.71
CA LYS A 249 8.00 -13.85 25.45
C LYS A 249 7.54 -12.40 25.68
N ALA A 250 6.60 -11.92 24.88
CA ALA A 250 5.90 -10.66 25.14
C ALA A 250 4.45 -10.95 25.58
N HIS A 251 4.01 -10.28 26.64
CA HIS A 251 2.67 -10.45 27.19
C HIS A 251 1.62 -9.70 26.36
N SER A 252 1.99 -8.55 25.82
CA SER A 252 1.14 -7.74 24.96
C SER A 252 1.94 -7.00 23.88
N THR A 253 1.24 -6.53 22.86
CA THR A 253 1.83 -5.79 21.75
C THR A 253 0.79 -4.85 21.10
N ILE A 254 1.27 -3.89 20.32
CA ILE A 254 0.45 -3.18 19.33
C ILE A 254 0.79 -3.73 17.95
N GLY A 255 -0.23 -4.02 17.17
CA GLY A 255 -0.06 -4.52 15.81
C GLY A 255 -1.35 -4.52 15.02
N ALA A 256 -1.24 -4.73 13.70
CA ALA A 256 -2.39 -4.88 12.83
C ALA A 256 -3.03 -6.28 12.98
N LEU A 257 -4.30 -6.39 12.60
CA LEU A 257 -5.13 -7.60 12.82
C LEU A 257 -4.53 -8.88 12.21
N HIS A 258 -3.82 -8.79 11.09
CA HIS A 258 -3.17 -9.95 10.46
C HIS A 258 -2.18 -10.68 11.39
N ARG A 259 -1.67 -10.04 12.46
CA ARG A 259 -0.85 -10.70 13.49
C ARG A 259 -1.61 -11.69 14.33
N CYS A 260 -2.94 -11.60 14.42
CA CYS A 260 -3.77 -12.52 15.18
C CYS A 260 -3.97 -13.87 14.47
N LEU A 261 -3.65 -13.94 13.17
CA LEU A 261 -3.88 -15.12 12.34
C LEU A 261 -2.63 -16.01 12.21
N LEU A 262 -1.52 -15.64 12.83
CA LEU A 262 -0.26 -16.37 12.88
C LEU A 262 -0.03 -17.01 14.26
#